data_7dca7fc9a2bd29cef524c4c451f4aed7
#
_entry.id   7dca7fc9a2bd29cef524c4c451f4aed7
#
_cell.length_a   1.000
_cell.length_b   1.000
_cell.length_c   1.000
_cell.angle_alpha   90.00
_cell.angle_beta   90.00
_cell.angle_gamma   90.00
#
_symmetry.space_group_name_H-M   'P 1'
#
loop_
_entity.id
_entity.type
_entity.pdbx_description
1 polymer ?
#
loop_
_entity_poly.entity_id
_entity_poly.type
_entity_poly.pdbx_seq_one_letter_code
_entity_poly.pdbx_strand_id
1 'polypeptide(L)'
;MHPDLNPGDKAAEDKFKEVAGAYDLLSDAGKRKRFDAGEIDATGAERPQHRFYRDFATSNDDRPYTDNSGFADFMDSDDALAELLRRSERARANRSGQDLHYRLPIDFAESITGANKRLTLPDGGTLDVMIPPGLVDGQILRLRGKGAPGTGKGGPGDALIEVEVLPDRRFTREGDDISLELPVSLSEAVLGGRIRVPTPTGDVTMTVPKGSNTGTILRLKGKGAPSRGGGHGDQFVKLKVVLPKPPDPELEAFVSNWDKGKALNAREDSTS
;
A
#
# COMPACT_ATOMS: atom_id res chain seq x y z
N MET A 1 2.96 17.24 35.91
CA MET A 1 1.60 17.33 35.36
C MET A 1 0.63 17.86 36.42
N HIS A 2 0.90 19.01 37.01
CA HIS A 2 -0.03 19.64 37.94
C HIS A 2 -0.78 20.72 37.18
N PRO A 3 -2.12 20.85 37.35
CA PRO A 3 -2.92 21.84 36.62
C PRO A 3 -2.42 23.29 36.84
N ASP A 4 -1.88 23.60 38.01
CA ASP A 4 -1.35 24.93 38.32
C ASP A 4 -0.05 25.29 37.56
N LEU A 5 0.65 24.29 37.00
CA LEU A 5 1.86 24.49 36.21
C LEU A 5 1.59 24.61 34.70
N ASN A 6 0.38 24.24 34.25
CA ASN A 6 -0.04 24.26 32.84
C ASN A 6 -1.50 24.74 32.72
N PRO A 7 -1.80 26.01 33.02
CA PRO A 7 -3.15 26.53 32.98
C PRO A 7 -3.67 26.56 31.52
N GLY A 8 -4.74 25.81 31.26
CA GLY A 8 -5.43 25.78 29.94
C GLY A 8 -5.14 24.57 29.07
N ASP A 9 -4.29 23.63 29.49
CA ASP A 9 -4.05 22.38 28.78
C ASP A 9 -5.02 21.28 29.27
N LYS A 10 -6.12 21.11 28.53
CA LYS A 10 -7.12 20.06 28.82
C LYS A 10 -6.55 18.65 28.83
N ALA A 11 -5.56 18.35 27.98
CA ALA A 11 -4.94 17.04 27.92
C ALA A 11 -4.10 16.74 29.16
N ALA A 12 -3.48 17.74 29.76
CA ALA A 12 -2.77 17.61 31.02
C ALA A 12 -3.73 17.45 32.21
N GLU A 13 -4.87 18.14 32.17
CA GLU A 13 -5.93 18.03 33.17
C GLU A 13 -6.59 16.64 33.17
N ASP A 14 -6.92 16.11 32.00
CA ASP A 14 -7.53 14.79 31.85
C ASP A 14 -6.59 13.67 32.32
N LYS A 15 -5.30 13.73 31.95
CA LYS A 15 -4.28 12.80 32.46
C LYS A 15 -4.07 12.90 33.96
N PHE A 16 -4.18 14.10 34.54
CA PHE A 16 -4.08 14.25 35.98
C PHE A 16 -5.27 13.59 36.71
N LYS A 17 -6.49 13.73 36.15
CA LYS A 17 -7.71 13.08 36.68
C LYS A 17 -7.60 11.55 36.60
N GLU A 18 -7.08 11.00 35.49
CA GLU A 18 -6.85 9.56 35.33
C GLU A 18 -5.85 9.03 36.35
N VAL A 19 -4.72 9.70 36.53
CA VAL A 19 -3.68 9.30 37.48
C VAL A 19 -4.17 9.42 38.94
N ALA A 20 -4.90 10.49 39.25
CA ALA A 20 -5.49 10.69 40.58
C ALA A 20 -6.55 9.61 40.91
N GLY A 21 -7.40 9.24 39.93
CA GLY A 21 -8.38 8.16 40.05
C GLY A 21 -7.73 6.80 40.25
N ALA A 22 -6.68 6.48 39.47
CA ALA A 22 -5.93 5.25 39.65
C ALA A 22 -5.22 5.18 41.00
N TYR A 23 -4.70 6.29 41.51
CA TYR A 23 -4.05 6.35 42.81
C TYR A 23 -5.07 6.13 43.97
N ASP A 24 -6.26 6.75 43.88
CA ASP A 24 -7.31 6.58 44.88
C ASP A 24 -7.80 5.12 44.95
N LEU A 25 -7.87 4.45 43.83
CA LEU A 25 -8.28 3.06 43.70
C LEU A 25 -7.21 2.09 44.25
N LEU A 26 -5.94 2.35 43.98
CA LEU A 26 -4.83 1.45 44.36
C LEU A 26 -4.29 1.71 45.77
N SER A 27 -4.47 2.91 46.34
CA SER A 27 -4.02 3.27 47.66
C SER A 27 -4.92 2.69 48.77
N ASP A 28 -6.19 2.42 48.48
CA ASP A 28 -7.12 1.77 49.38
C ASP A 28 -7.08 0.24 49.21
N ALA A 29 -6.62 -0.48 50.22
CA ALA A 29 -6.50 -1.95 50.20
C ALA A 29 -7.86 -2.66 49.97
N GLY A 30 -8.98 -2.04 50.34
CA GLY A 30 -10.33 -2.56 50.16
C GLY A 30 -10.79 -2.40 48.71
N LYS A 31 -10.62 -1.21 48.14
CA LYS A 31 -10.93 -0.92 46.72
C LYS A 31 -10.07 -1.75 45.80
N ARG A 32 -8.77 -1.88 46.07
CA ARG A 32 -7.84 -2.70 45.30
C ARG A 32 -8.27 -4.18 45.28
N LYS A 33 -8.65 -4.78 46.42
CA LYS A 33 -9.13 -6.17 46.43
C LYS A 33 -10.41 -6.36 45.61
N ARG A 34 -11.32 -5.39 45.61
CA ARG A 34 -12.56 -5.43 44.83
C ARG A 34 -12.29 -5.24 43.33
N PHE A 35 -11.29 -4.43 42.99
CA PHE A 35 -10.83 -4.28 41.61
C PHE A 35 -10.17 -5.55 41.09
N ASP A 36 -9.27 -6.16 41.88
CA ASP A 36 -8.59 -7.41 41.52
C ASP A 36 -9.58 -8.58 41.43
N ALA A 37 -10.68 -8.55 42.18
CA ALA A 37 -11.79 -9.50 42.10
C ALA A 37 -12.76 -9.22 40.91
N GLY A 38 -12.57 -8.11 40.17
CA GLY A 38 -13.42 -7.74 39.05
C GLY A 38 -14.80 -7.18 39.43
N GLU A 39 -15.03 -6.83 40.73
CA GLU A 39 -16.29 -6.30 41.25
C GLU A 39 -16.52 -4.83 40.89
N ILE A 40 -15.43 -4.06 40.76
CA ILE A 40 -15.46 -2.65 40.40
C ILE A 40 -14.58 -2.42 39.17
N ASP A 41 -14.86 -1.36 38.39
CA ASP A 41 -14.07 -0.94 37.26
C ASP A 41 -12.96 0.07 37.64
N ALA A 42 -12.19 0.54 36.67
CA ALA A 42 -11.09 1.49 36.85
C ALA A 42 -11.55 2.87 37.40
N THR A 43 -12.83 3.15 37.39
CA THR A 43 -13.43 4.38 37.94
C THR A 43 -13.99 4.17 39.35
N GLY A 44 -13.94 2.92 39.89
CA GLY A 44 -14.50 2.56 41.17
C GLY A 44 -16.00 2.25 41.16
N ALA A 45 -16.62 2.20 39.97
CA ALA A 45 -18.03 1.87 39.81
C ALA A 45 -18.24 0.34 39.84
N GLU A 46 -19.34 -0.12 40.46
CA GLU A 46 -19.68 -1.54 40.52
C GLU A 46 -20.01 -2.08 39.13
N ARG A 47 -19.30 -3.15 38.71
CA ARG A 47 -19.65 -3.87 37.50
C ARG A 47 -20.89 -4.71 37.72
N PRO A 48 -21.91 -4.66 36.83
CA PRO A 48 -23.04 -5.57 36.93
C PRO A 48 -22.52 -7.01 36.83
N GLN A 49 -22.72 -7.79 37.87
CA GLN A 49 -22.34 -9.20 37.85
C GLN A 49 -23.17 -9.92 36.80
N HIS A 50 -22.56 -10.38 35.72
CA HIS A 50 -23.14 -11.38 34.85
C HIS A 50 -23.18 -12.70 35.66
N ARG A 51 -24.33 -12.96 36.30
CA ARG A 51 -24.60 -14.27 36.89
C ARG A 51 -24.71 -15.27 35.76
N PHE A 52 -23.71 -16.11 35.65
CA PHE A 52 -23.77 -17.25 34.75
C PHE A 52 -24.82 -18.24 35.23
N TYR A 53 -25.64 -18.73 34.34
CA TYR A 53 -26.69 -19.75 34.52
C TYR A 53 -26.21 -21.03 35.26
N ARG A 54 -24.92 -21.22 35.46
CA ARG A 54 -24.32 -22.36 36.17
C ARG A 54 -24.52 -22.31 37.67
N ASP A 55 -24.72 -21.14 38.29
CA ASP A 55 -24.87 -21.03 39.74
C ASP A 55 -26.27 -21.38 40.22
N PHE A 56 -27.25 -21.47 39.31
CA PHE A 56 -28.61 -21.92 39.63
C PHE A 56 -28.77 -23.44 39.75
N ALA A 57 -27.80 -24.22 39.31
CA ALA A 57 -27.91 -25.69 39.28
C ALA A 57 -27.39 -26.38 40.56
N THR A 58 -26.80 -25.65 41.50
CA THR A 58 -26.16 -26.23 42.69
C THR A 58 -26.74 -25.82 44.04
N SER A 59 -27.78 -24.98 44.08
CA SER A 59 -28.50 -24.71 45.33
C SER A 59 -29.71 -25.61 45.48
N ASN A 60 -29.45 -26.77 46.10
CA ASN A 60 -30.51 -27.61 46.71
C ASN A 60 -31.06 -26.86 47.93
N ASP A 61 -32.20 -26.19 47.79
CA ASP A 61 -33.00 -25.80 48.95
C ASP A 61 -34.47 -25.96 48.59
N ASP A 62 -35.08 -26.95 49.29
CA ASP A 62 -36.50 -27.33 49.24
C ASP A 62 -37.40 -26.16 49.67
N ARG A 63 -37.99 -25.45 48.70
CA ARG A 63 -39.20 -24.68 48.89
C ARG A 63 -40.14 -24.81 47.73
N PRO A 64 -41.42 -25.21 47.93
CA PRO A 64 -42.36 -25.32 46.83
C PRO A 64 -42.70 -23.94 46.30
N TYR A 65 -42.44 -23.74 45.03
CA TYR A 65 -42.79 -22.55 44.23
C TYR A 65 -44.31 -22.50 44.07
N THR A 66 -44.98 -21.70 44.89
CA THR A 66 -46.35 -21.26 44.62
C THR A 66 -46.35 -19.73 44.48
N ASP A 67 -45.87 -19.26 43.37
CA ASP A 67 -46.27 -17.93 42.89
C ASP A 67 -46.20 -17.91 41.35
N ASN A 68 -47.38 -17.88 40.72
CA ASN A 68 -47.61 -18.02 39.29
C ASN A 68 -47.52 -16.70 38.56
N SER A 69 -46.96 -15.66 39.17
CA SER A 69 -46.88 -14.30 38.59
C SER A 69 -45.56 -13.98 37.86
N GLY A 70 -44.53 -14.83 38.03
CA GLY A 70 -43.22 -14.62 37.41
C GLY A 70 -43.05 -15.30 36.04
N PHE A 71 -43.96 -16.23 35.68
CA PHE A 71 -43.83 -17.01 34.45
C PHE A 71 -44.52 -16.38 33.25
N ALA A 72 -45.47 -15.48 33.48
CA ALA A 72 -46.15 -14.74 32.41
C ALA A 72 -45.26 -13.66 31.79
N ASP A 73 -44.35 -13.10 32.56
CA ASP A 73 -43.39 -12.07 32.06
C ASP A 73 -42.23 -12.70 31.27
N PHE A 74 -42.02 -14.03 31.39
CA PHE A 74 -41.00 -14.77 30.66
C PHE A 74 -41.51 -15.29 29.29
N MET A 75 -42.81 -15.39 29.10
CA MET A 75 -43.42 -15.76 27.81
C MET A 75 -43.41 -14.61 26.81
N ASP A 76 -43.39 -13.35 27.27
CA ASP A 76 -43.19 -12.19 26.37
C ASP A 76 -41.74 -12.06 25.93
N SER A 77 -40.76 -12.69 26.62
CA SER A 77 -39.36 -12.70 26.20
C SER A 77 -39.03 -13.76 25.13
N ASP A 78 -39.86 -14.81 24.99
CA ASP A 78 -39.67 -15.84 23.95
C ASP A 78 -39.93 -15.27 22.56
N ASP A 79 -40.87 -14.33 22.41
CA ASP A 79 -41.11 -13.63 21.17
C ASP A 79 -39.97 -12.65 20.84
N ALA A 80 -39.39 -11.98 21.85
CA ALA A 80 -38.24 -11.10 21.67
C ALA A 80 -36.97 -11.91 21.33
N LEU A 81 -36.77 -13.07 21.97
CA LEU A 81 -35.66 -13.98 21.67
C LEU A 81 -35.84 -14.63 20.30
N ALA A 82 -37.06 -15.06 19.96
CA ALA A 82 -37.39 -15.59 18.64
C ALA A 82 -37.20 -14.56 17.55
N GLU A 83 -37.58 -13.29 17.78
CA GLU A 83 -37.35 -12.20 16.83
C GLU A 83 -35.86 -11.85 16.70
N LEU A 84 -35.10 -11.87 17.81
CA LEU A 84 -33.65 -11.71 17.80
C LEU A 84 -32.95 -12.82 17.02
N LEU A 85 -33.39 -14.08 17.22
CA LEU A 85 -32.88 -15.24 16.48
C LEU A 85 -33.22 -15.13 15.00
N ARG A 86 -34.49 -14.81 14.66
CA ARG A 86 -34.90 -14.57 13.26
C ARG A 86 -34.11 -13.43 12.62
N ARG A 87 -33.86 -12.35 13.37
CA ARG A 87 -33.06 -11.21 12.91
C ARG A 87 -31.60 -11.60 12.69
N SER A 88 -31.03 -12.43 13.59
CA SER A 88 -29.68 -12.97 13.46
C SER A 88 -29.55 -13.95 12.29
N GLU A 89 -30.57 -14.79 12.07
CA GLU A 89 -30.65 -15.71 10.91
C GLU A 89 -30.81 -14.93 9.60
N ARG A 90 -31.66 -13.90 9.55
CA ARG A 90 -31.79 -13.00 8.40
C ARG A 90 -30.49 -12.24 8.13
N ALA A 91 -29.79 -11.79 9.17
CA ALA A 91 -28.48 -11.15 9.04
C ALA A 91 -27.40 -12.13 8.55
N ARG A 92 -27.46 -13.40 8.97
CA ARG A 92 -26.59 -14.47 8.45
C ARG A 92 -26.94 -14.88 7.02
N ALA A 93 -28.25 -14.86 6.68
CA ALA A 93 -28.72 -15.19 5.35
C ALA A 93 -28.39 -14.13 4.29
N ASN A 94 -28.17 -12.86 4.72
CA ASN A 94 -27.90 -11.73 3.84
C ASN A 94 -26.48 -11.18 4.08
N ARG A 95 -25.44 -11.96 3.78
CA ARG A 95 -24.05 -11.52 3.90
C ARG A 95 -23.51 -11.08 2.57
N SER A 96 -22.82 -9.94 2.55
CA SER A 96 -22.00 -9.55 1.40
C SER A 96 -20.92 -10.60 1.14
N GLY A 97 -20.60 -10.81 -0.12
CA GLY A 97 -19.52 -11.66 -0.55
C GLY A 97 -18.17 -11.18 0.00
N GLN A 98 -17.22 -12.08 0.07
CA GLN A 98 -15.85 -11.76 0.48
C GLN A 98 -15.11 -11.03 -0.65
N ASP A 99 -14.21 -10.12 -0.26
CA ASP A 99 -13.29 -9.52 -1.20
C ASP A 99 -12.25 -10.56 -1.64
N LEU A 100 -11.90 -10.54 -2.92
CA LEU A 100 -10.92 -11.46 -3.51
C LEU A 100 -9.66 -10.68 -3.89
N HIS A 101 -8.51 -11.26 -3.60
CA HIS A 101 -7.21 -10.67 -3.87
C HIS A 101 -6.56 -11.36 -5.06
N TYR A 102 -6.07 -10.54 -6.00
CA TYR A 102 -5.39 -11.00 -7.20
C TYR A 102 -4.10 -10.23 -7.40
N ARG A 103 -3.12 -10.83 -8.10
CA ARG A 103 -1.92 -10.17 -8.59
C ARG A 103 -1.98 -10.06 -10.10
N LEU A 104 -1.60 -8.90 -10.62
CA LEU A 104 -1.60 -8.63 -12.04
C LEU A 104 -0.23 -8.09 -12.44
N PRO A 105 0.63 -8.92 -13.08
CA PRO A 105 1.88 -8.44 -13.64
C PRO A 105 1.61 -7.58 -14.87
N ILE A 106 2.27 -6.43 -14.93
CA ILE A 106 2.23 -5.51 -16.07
C ILE A 106 3.64 -5.09 -16.48
N ASP A 107 3.80 -4.72 -17.74
CA ASP A 107 5.06 -4.19 -18.22
C ASP A 107 5.32 -2.77 -17.71
N PHE A 108 6.59 -2.40 -17.60
CA PHE A 108 7.01 -1.05 -17.22
C PHE A 108 6.33 0.03 -18.06
N ALA A 109 6.31 -0.13 -19.38
CA ALA A 109 5.68 0.83 -20.28
C ALA A 109 4.18 0.99 -20.01
N GLU A 110 3.47 -0.12 -19.72
CA GLU A 110 2.06 -0.12 -19.37
C GLU A 110 1.77 0.61 -18.06
N SER A 111 2.68 0.54 -17.08
CA SER A 111 2.55 1.30 -15.82
C SER A 111 2.61 2.81 -16.06
N ILE A 112 3.34 3.26 -17.10
CA ILE A 112 3.49 4.67 -17.44
C ILE A 112 2.34 5.16 -18.31
N THR A 113 1.98 4.38 -19.37
CA THR A 113 0.99 4.81 -20.38
C THR A 113 -0.44 4.46 -20.02
N GLY A 114 -0.63 3.55 -19.06
CA GLY A 114 -1.89 2.87 -18.80
C GLY A 114 -2.15 1.78 -19.85
N ALA A 115 -3.01 0.84 -19.48
CA ALA A 115 -3.41 -0.28 -20.35
C ALA A 115 -4.77 -0.86 -19.94
N ASN A 116 -5.38 -1.63 -20.84
CA ASN A 116 -6.49 -2.51 -20.50
C ASN A 116 -5.98 -3.96 -20.53
N LYS A 117 -5.99 -4.61 -19.37
CA LYS A 117 -5.55 -5.99 -19.21
C LYS A 117 -6.73 -6.90 -18.88
N ARG A 118 -6.68 -8.10 -19.41
CA ARG A 118 -7.64 -9.16 -19.06
C ARG A 118 -6.97 -10.15 -18.11
N LEU A 119 -7.52 -10.25 -16.89
CA LEU A 119 -7.09 -11.19 -15.89
C LEU A 119 -7.98 -12.44 -15.97
N THR A 120 -7.36 -13.62 -16.09
CA THR A 120 -8.07 -14.89 -15.99
C THR A 120 -8.11 -15.31 -14.53
N LEU A 121 -9.32 -15.54 -14.02
CA LEU A 121 -9.55 -15.93 -12.64
C LEU A 121 -9.38 -17.44 -12.47
N PRO A 122 -9.11 -17.93 -11.25
CA PRO A 122 -8.95 -19.36 -10.99
C PRO A 122 -10.20 -20.20 -11.28
N ASP A 123 -11.39 -19.58 -11.26
CA ASP A 123 -12.68 -20.20 -11.59
C ASP A 123 -12.95 -20.26 -13.11
N GLY A 124 -12.00 -19.82 -13.95
CA GLY A 124 -12.14 -19.72 -15.39
C GLY A 124 -12.84 -18.46 -15.90
N GLY A 125 -13.29 -17.60 -14.99
CA GLY A 125 -13.84 -16.28 -15.32
C GLY A 125 -12.75 -15.33 -15.86
N THR A 126 -13.18 -14.26 -16.51
CA THR A 126 -12.27 -13.20 -16.97
C THR A 126 -12.69 -11.85 -16.40
N LEU A 127 -11.70 -11.04 -16.02
CA LEU A 127 -11.91 -9.71 -15.47
C LEU A 127 -11.10 -8.70 -16.28
N ASP A 128 -11.78 -7.74 -16.90
CA ASP A 128 -11.11 -6.64 -17.59
C ASP A 128 -10.71 -5.57 -16.56
N VAL A 129 -9.41 -5.29 -16.51
CA VAL A 129 -8.79 -4.37 -15.56
C VAL A 129 -8.25 -3.18 -16.32
N MET A 130 -8.78 -1.99 -16.03
CA MET A 130 -8.24 -0.74 -16.54
C MET A 130 -7.10 -0.27 -15.63
N ILE A 131 -5.89 -0.21 -16.17
CA ILE A 131 -4.69 0.28 -15.50
C ILE A 131 -4.56 1.77 -15.80
N PRO A 132 -4.66 2.65 -14.79
CA PRO A 132 -4.46 4.07 -15.02
C PRO A 132 -3.00 4.38 -15.33
N PRO A 133 -2.72 5.42 -16.13
CA PRO A 133 -1.34 5.84 -16.40
C PRO A 133 -0.65 6.35 -15.12
N GLY A 134 0.66 6.07 -15.01
CA GLY A 134 1.47 6.50 -13.88
C GLY A 134 1.38 5.60 -12.65
N LEU A 135 0.75 4.43 -12.76
CA LEU A 135 0.61 3.47 -11.67
C LEU A 135 1.99 3.07 -11.12
N VAL A 136 2.05 2.89 -9.80
CA VAL A 136 3.26 2.50 -9.07
C VAL A 136 3.17 1.03 -8.70
N ASP A 137 4.33 0.35 -8.64
CA ASP A 137 4.43 -1.04 -8.19
C ASP A 137 3.81 -1.24 -6.80
N GLY A 138 3.12 -2.38 -6.62
CA GLY A 138 2.39 -2.71 -5.39
C GLY A 138 1.08 -1.94 -5.18
N GLN A 139 0.66 -1.10 -6.11
CA GLN A 139 -0.60 -0.37 -6.00
C GLN A 139 -1.80 -1.30 -6.17
N ILE A 140 -2.80 -1.13 -5.28
CA ILE A 140 -4.01 -1.95 -5.31
C ILE A 140 -5.12 -1.22 -6.07
N LEU A 141 -5.67 -1.89 -7.09
CA LEU A 141 -6.86 -1.46 -7.82
C LEU A 141 -8.08 -2.21 -7.28
N ARG A 142 -9.11 -1.47 -6.87
CA ARG A 142 -10.36 -2.02 -6.36
C ARG A 142 -11.43 -2.02 -7.45
N LEU A 143 -11.91 -3.19 -7.82
CA LEU A 143 -13.03 -3.38 -8.74
C LEU A 143 -14.27 -3.77 -7.96
N ARG A 144 -15.20 -2.85 -7.81
CA ARG A 144 -16.41 -3.03 -7.01
C ARG A 144 -17.31 -4.11 -7.56
N GLY A 145 -17.80 -4.97 -6.68
CA GLY A 145 -18.75 -6.03 -7.00
C GLY A 145 -18.17 -7.16 -7.87
N LYS A 146 -16.85 -7.30 -7.93
CA LYS A 146 -16.12 -8.33 -8.68
C LYS A 146 -15.44 -9.37 -7.79
N GLY A 147 -15.77 -9.38 -6.50
CA GLY A 147 -15.35 -10.40 -5.53
C GLY A 147 -16.26 -11.61 -5.49
N ALA A 148 -16.21 -12.37 -4.40
CA ALA A 148 -17.06 -13.53 -4.20
C ALA A 148 -18.54 -13.15 -4.16
N PRO A 149 -19.44 -14.03 -4.63
CA PRO A 149 -20.89 -13.79 -4.53
C PRO A 149 -21.34 -13.71 -3.08
N GLY A 150 -22.27 -12.81 -2.79
CA GLY A 150 -22.94 -12.74 -1.49
C GLY A 150 -24.00 -13.81 -1.34
N THR A 151 -24.56 -13.93 -0.13
CA THR A 151 -25.66 -14.84 0.17
C THR A 151 -26.97 -14.06 0.34
N GLY A 152 -28.08 -14.61 -0.13
CA GLY A 152 -29.40 -14.02 -0.03
C GLY A 152 -29.50 -12.67 -0.75
N LYS A 153 -29.74 -11.58 0.01
CA LYS A 153 -29.79 -10.21 -0.51
C LYS A 153 -28.44 -9.48 -0.41
N GLY A 154 -27.40 -10.13 0.11
CA GLY A 154 -26.08 -9.57 0.19
C GLY A 154 -25.45 -9.39 -1.20
N GLY A 155 -24.89 -8.23 -1.51
CA GLY A 155 -24.17 -7.98 -2.76
C GLY A 155 -22.86 -8.77 -2.82
N PRO A 156 -22.26 -8.91 -4.01
CA PRO A 156 -20.92 -9.48 -4.14
C PRO A 156 -19.88 -8.59 -3.44
N GLY A 157 -18.76 -9.19 -3.02
CA GLY A 157 -17.58 -8.49 -2.55
C GLY A 157 -16.85 -7.78 -3.69
N ASP A 158 -15.67 -7.25 -3.42
CA ASP A 158 -14.84 -6.54 -4.40
C ASP A 158 -13.63 -7.39 -4.83
N ALA A 159 -13.10 -7.14 -6.01
CA ALA A 159 -11.80 -7.66 -6.41
C ALA A 159 -10.73 -6.60 -6.10
N LEU A 160 -9.74 -6.99 -5.32
CA LEU A 160 -8.57 -6.20 -4.95
C LEU A 160 -7.38 -6.72 -5.75
N ILE A 161 -6.92 -5.93 -6.72
CA ILE A 161 -5.88 -6.32 -7.67
C ILE A 161 -4.60 -5.58 -7.31
N GLU A 162 -3.64 -6.29 -6.74
CA GLU A 162 -2.29 -5.81 -6.53
C GLU A 162 -1.54 -5.84 -7.87
N VAL A 163 -1.12 -4.68 -8.34
CA VAL A 163 -0.39 -4.58 -9.60
C VAL A 163 1.10 -4.72 -9.34
N GLU A 164 1.72 -5.67 -10.02
CA GLU A 164 3.16 -5.93 -10.00
C GLU A 164 3.78 -5.39 -11.28
N VAL A 165 4.62 -4.35 -11.15
CA VAL A 165 5.32 -3.77 -12.31
C VAL A 165 6.60 -4.55 -12.57
N LEU A 166 6.65 -5.26 -13.70
CA LEU A 166 7.84 -6.01 -14.09
C LEU A 166 9.00 -5.05 -14.40
N PRO A 167 10.22 -5.34 -13.92
CA PRO A 167 11.39 -4.51 -14.18
C PRO A 167 11.71 -4.51 -15.68
N ASP A 168 11.94 -3.33 -16.24
CA ASP A 168 12.44 -3.17 -17.61
C ASP A 168 13.98 -3.20 -17.61
N ARG A 169 14.58 -3.73 -18.68
CA ARG A 169 16.04 -3.82 -18.82
C ARG A 169 16.70 -2.47 -19.11
N ARG A 170 15.97 -1.52 -19.63
CA ARG A 170 16.46 -0.23 -20.12
C ARG A 170 16.07 0.92 -19.20
N PHE A 171 14.85 0.85 -18.66
CA PHE A 171 14.25 1.94 -17.91
C PHE A 171 14.26 1.67 -16.41
N THR A 172 14.60 2.70 -15.65
CA THR A 172 14.45 2.72 -14.18
C THR A 172 13.62 3.93 -13.80
N ARG A 173 12.64 3.76 -12.92
CA ARG A 173 11.78 4.83 -12.43
C ARG A 173 12.25 5.33 -11.07
N GLU A 174 12.37 6.66 -10.93
CA GLU A 174 12.70 7.35 -9.69
C GLU A 174 11.64 8.44 -9.44
N GLY A 175 10.62 8.11 -8.65
CA GLY A 175 9.45 8.99 -8.50
C GLY A 175 8.66 9.12 -9.80
N ASP A 176 8.57 10.34 -10.33
CA ASP A 176 7.93 10.61 -11.62
C ASP A 176 8.94 10.67 -12.79
N ASP A 177 10.23 10.66 -12.48
CA ASP A 177 11.28 10.66 -13.49
C ASP A 177 11.67 9.24 -13.92
N ILE A 178 12.23 9.14 -15.13
CA ILE A 178 12.67 7.88 -15.73
C ILE A 178 14.10 8.01 -16.16
N SER A 179 14.96 7.08 -15.77
CA SER A 179 16.35 6.99 -16.17
C SER A 179 16.54 5.92 -17.24
N LEU A 180 17.41 6.18 -18.21
CA LEU A 180 17.80 5.28 -19.28
C LEU A 180 19.31 5.37 -19.50
N GLU A 181 20.02 4.23 -19.51
CA GLU A 181 21.38 4.15 -20.03
C GLU A 181 21.34 3.86 -21.53
N LEU A 182 21.83 4.79 -22.35
CA LEU A 182 21.79 4.70 -23.81
C LEU A 182 23.18 4.48 -24.37
N PRO A 183 23.47 3.34 -25.05
CA PRO A 183 24.71 3.18 -25.78
C PRO A 183 24.76 4.12 -26.99
N VAL A 184 25.86 4.81 -27.14
CA VAL A 184 26.19 5.68 -28.29
C VAL A 184 27.53 5.28 -28.87
N SER A 185 27.69 5.43 -30.17
CA SER A 185 28.96 5.17 -30.84
C SER A 185 30.01 6.24 -30.49
N LEU A 186 31.28 5.90 -30.68
CA LEU A 186 32.38 6.87 -30.55
C LEU A 186 32.19 8.09 -31.47
N SER A 187 31.72 7.88 -32.70
CA SER A 187 31.44 8.96 -33.66
C SER A 187 30.33 9.89 -33.16
N GLU A 188 29.23 9.33 -32.66
CA GLU A 188 28.13 10.15 -32.12
C GLU A 188 28.56 10.92 -30.88
N ALA A 189 29.41 10.36 -30.03
CA ALA A 189 29.93 11.05 -28.85
C ALA A 189 30.90 12.19 -29.22
N VAL A 190 31.82 11.94 -30.14
CA VAL A 190 32.86 12.92 -30.53
C VAL A 190 32.31 14.02 -31.41
N LEU A 191 31.54 13.69 -32.46
CA LEU A 191 31.03 14.61 -33.47
C LEU A 191 29.70 15.23 -33.07
N GLY A 192 28.99 14.60 -32.16
CA GLY A 192 27.59 14.90 -31.86
C GLY A 192 26.65 14.41 -32.94
N GLY A 193 25.35 14.65 -32.78
CA GLY A 193 24.41 14.30 -33.83
C GLY A 193 23.00 14.04 -33.27
N ARG A 194 22.08 13.74 -34.17
CA ARG A 194 20.71 13.37 -33.82
C ARG A 194 20.58 11.87 -33.69
N ILE A 195 20.13 11.41 -32.57
CA ILE A 195 19.92 9.99 -32.32
C ILE A 195 18.46 9.72 -31.93
N ARG A 196 18.01 8.48 -32.09
CA ARG A 196 16.72 8.02 -31.58
C ARG A 196 16.89 7.51 -30.16
N VAL A 197 16.03 7.99 -29.29
CA VAL A 197 16.02 7.60 -27.88
C VAL A 197 14.68 6.94 -27.59
N PRO A 198 14.66 5.71 -27.08
CA PRO A 198 13.44 5.07 -26.66
C PRO A 198 12.86 5.77 -25.43
N THR A 199 11.54 5.94 -25.43
CA THR A 199 10.77 6.37 -24.25
C THR A 199 9.61 5.41 -24.02
N PRO A 200 9.01 5.37 -22.84
CA PRO A 200 7.84 4.52 -22.61
C PRO A 200 6.66 4.80 -23.54
N THR A 201 6.60 6.01 -24.10
CA THR A 201 5.54 6.43 -25.04
C THR A 201 5.94 6.33 -26.51
N GLY A 202 7.10 5.76 -26.82
CA GLY A 202 7.65 5.64 -28.18
C GLY A 202 8.95 6.39 -28.35
N ASP A 203 9.61 6.20 -29.50
CA ASP A 203 10.93 6.79 -29.78
C ASP A 203 10.84 8.31 -30.04
N VAL A 204 11.81 9.05 -29.51
CA VAL A 204 11.99 10.49 -29.78
C VAL A 204 13.37 10.75 -30.31
N THR A 205 13.51 11.82 -31.11
CA THR A 205 14.82 12.26 -31.62
C THR A 205 15.42 13.27 -30.63
N MET A 206 16.68 13.03 -30.22
CA MET A 206 17.44 13.89 -29.36
C MET A 206 18.78 14.24 -29.98
N THR A 207 19.31 15.42 -29.67
CA THR A 207 20.64 15.84 -30.12
C THR A 207 21.67 15.55 -29.03
N VAL A 208 22.68 14.76 -29.39
CA VAL A 208 23.88 14.56 -28.57
C VAL A 208 24.84 15.71 -28.83
N PRO A 209 25.27 16.45 -27.83
CA PRO A 209 26.27 17.50 -27.98
C PRO A 209 27.62 16.93 -28.44
N LYS A 210 28.35 17.68 -29.26
CA LYS A 210 29.72 17.34 -29.62
C LYS A 210 30.63 17.26 -28.41
N GLY A 211 31.44 16.21 -28.31
CA GLY A 211 32.37 15.98 -27.22
C GLY A 211 31.67 15.41 -25.97
N SER A 212 30.50 14.79 -26.14
CA SER A 212 29.84 14.05 -25.05
C SER A 212 30.65 12.85 -24.63
N ASN A 213 30.55 12.46 -23.37
CA ASN A 213 31.30 11.32 -22.81
C ASN A 213 30.35 10.35 -22.12
N THR A 214 30.88 9.17 -21.77
CA THR A 214 30.18 8.24 -20.88
C THR A 214 29.83 8.96 -19.56
N GLY A 215 28.57 8.80 -19.11
CA GLY A 215 28.08 9.49 -17.93
C GLY A 215 27.45 10.84 -18.19
N THR A 216 27.57 11.41 -19.41
CA THR A 216 26.82 12.63 -19.79
C THR A 216 25.33 12.36 -19.69
N ILE A 217 24.59 13.20 -18.93
CA ILE A 217 23.16 13.07 -18.73
C ILE A 217 22.45 14.13 -19.57
N LEU A 218 21.54 13.66 -20.44
CA LEU A 218 20.70 14.52 -21.27
C LEU A 218 19.24 14.37 -20.80
N ARG A 219 18.51 15.49 -20.73
CA ARG A 219 17.14 15.54 -20.24
C ARG A 219 16.14 15.64 -21.38
N LEU A 220 15.15 14.78 -21.38
CA LEU A 220 13.96 14.83 -22.23
C LEU A 220 12.79 15.31 -21.38
N LYS A 221 12.48 16.60 -21.46
CA LYS A 221 11.44 17.25 -20.66
C LYS A 221 10.06 16.63 -20.93
N GLY A 222 9.33 16.30 -19.85
CA GLY A 222 7.97 15.78 -19.91
C GLY A 222 7.85 14.39 -20.53
N LYS A 223 8.94 13.59 -20.53
CA LYS A 223 8.96 12.20 -21.03
C LYS A 223 9.06 11.16 -19.93
N GLY A 224 8.89 11.59 -18.65
CA GLY A 224 8.76 10.73 -17.49
C GLY A 224 7.34 10.20 -17.29
N ALA A 225 7.08 9.67 -16.08
CA ALA A 225 5.78 9.18 -15.67
C ALA A 225 4.80 10.34 -15.41
N PRO A 226 3.49 10.10 -15.57
CA PRO A 226 2.46 11.05 -15.12
C PRO A 226 2.57 11.34 -13.63
N SER A 227 2.48 12.62 -13.26
CA SER A 227 2.51 13.08 -11.88
C SER A 227 1.11 13.21 -11.29
N ARG A 228 0.95 12.91 -9.99
CA ARG A 228 -0.33 13.08 -9.27
C ARG A 228 -0.82 14.53 -9.24
N GLY A 229 0.09 15.49 -9.35
CA GLY A 229 -0.20 16.93 -9.39
C GLY A 229 -0.55 17.46 -10.78
N GLY A 230 -0.63 16.60 -11.79
CA GLY A 230 -0.76 16.96 -13.21
C GLY A 230 0.61 17.16 -13.88
N GLY A 231 0.65 16.92 -15.20
CA GLY A 231 1.88 16.93 -15.96
C GLY A 231 2.63 15.60 -15.94
N HIS A 232 3.90 15.62 -16.31
CA HIS A 232 4.77 14.45 -16.39
C HIS A 232 6.14 14.83 -15.83
N GLY A 233 6.81 13.85 -15.22
CA GLY A 233 8.23 13.93 -14.93
C GLY A 233 9.08 13.98 -16.21
N ASP A 234 10.37 13.88 -16.06
CA ASP A 234 11.32 13.94 -17.17
C ASP A 234 11.99 12.58 -17.38
N GLN A 235 12.54 12.39 -18.56
CA GLN A 235 13.41 11.26 -18.82
C GLN A 235 14.86 11.73 -18.88
N PHE A 236 15.71 11.09 -18.07
CA PHE A 236 17.16 11.30 -18.05
C PHE A 236 17.87 10.21 -18.81
N VAL A 237 18.62 10.61 -19.83
CA VAL A 237 19.35 9.72 -20.72
C VAL A 237 20.83 9.81 -20.38
N LYS A 238 21.37 8.79 -19.73
CA LYS A 238 22.79 8.67 -19.41
C LYS A 238 23.51 8.00 -20.58
N LEU A 239 24.40 8.74 -21.25
CA LEU A 239 25.14 8.22 -22.38
C LEU A 239 26.23 7.23 -21.93
N LYS A 240 26.40 6.16 -22.70
CA LYS A 240 27.46 5.18 -22.54
C LYS A 240 28.15 4.98 -23.89
N VAL A 241 29.36 5.49 -24.01
CA VAL A 241 30.14 5.31 -25.23
C VAL A 241 30.54 3.85 -25.36
N VAL A 242 30.25 3.26 -26.52
CA VAL A 242 30.57 1.87 -26.82
C VAL A 242 31.46 1.81 -28.08
N LEU A 243 32.44 0.92 -28.05
CA LEU A 243 33.27 0.64 -29.19
C LEU A 243 32.67 -0.49 -30.05
N PRO A 244 32.97 -0.55 -31.36
CA PRO A 244 32.47 -1.60 -32.25
C PRO A 244 32.91 -2.98 -31.77
N LYS A 245 32.04 -3.96 -32.00
CA LYS A 245 32.33 -5.39 -31.78
C LYS A 245 31.94 -6.16 -33.07
N PRO A 246 32.86 -6.85 -33.73
CA PRO A 246 34.29 -7.01 -33.40
C PRO A 246 35.08 -5.68 -33.51
N PRO A 247 36.32 -5.62 -33.01
CA PRO A 247 37.19 -4.45 -33.17
C PRO A 247 37.30 -4.05 -34.62
N ASP A 248 37.31 -2.74 -34.87
CA ASP A 248 37.42 -2.17 -36.23
C ASP A 248 38.89 -1.87 -36.54
N PRO A 249 39.49 -2.52 -37.57
CA PRO A 249 40.91 -2.34 -37.92
C PRO A 249 41.27 -0.88 -38.30
N GLU A 250 40.34 -0.13 -38.88
CA GLU A 250 40.59 1.27 -39.22
C GLU A 250 40.68 2.12 -37.97
N LEU A 251 39.78 1.86 -36.98
CA LEU A 251 39.81 2.53 -35.71
C LEU A 251 41.09 2.18 -34.94
N GLU A 252 41.51 0.94 -34.95
CA GLU A 252 42.78 0.51 -34.32
C GLU A 252 44.00 1.20 -34.93
N ALA A 253 44.06 1.28 -36.26
CA ALA A 253 45.11 1.99 -36.99
C ALA A 253 45.13 3.49 -36.68
N PHE A 254 43.92 4.11 -36.62
CA PHE A 254 43.80 5.51 -36.26
C PHE A 254 44.30 5.76 -34.82
N VAL A 255 43.84 5.01 -33.82
CA VAL A 255 44.23 5.17 -32.43
C VAL A 255 45.71 4.93 -32.24
N SER A 256 46.29 3.95 -32.98
CA SER A 256 47.71 3.65 -32.94
C SER A 256 48.59 4.81 -33.39
N ASN A 257 48.08 5.67 -34.28
CA ASN A 257 48.79 6.85 -34.81
C ASN A 257 48.36 8.16 -34.11
N TRP A 258 47.48 8.11 -33.12
CA TRP A 258 46.99 9.31 -32.45
C TRP A 258 47.78 9.63 -31.17
N ASP A 259 48.86 10.38 -31.34
CA ASP A 259 49.79 10.72 -30.22
C ASP A 259 49.15 11.46 -29.06
N LYS A 260 48.20 12.39 -29.33
CA LYS A 260 47.46 13.12 -28.31
C LYS A 260 46.58 12.18 -27.47
N GLY A 261 45.98 11.17 -28.11
CA GLY A 261 45.17 10.20 -27.41
C GLY A 261 45.99 9.27 -26.51
N LYS A 262 47.21 8.91 -26.94
CA LYS A 262 48.14 8.16 -26.12
C LYS A 262 48.64 8.92 -24.90
N ALA A 263 48.79 10.24 -25.03
CA ALA A 263 49.18 11.12 -23.94
C ALA A 263 48.08 11.41 -22.91
N LEU A 264 46.81 11.10 -23.20
CA LEU A 264 45.67 11.31 -22.33
C LEU A 264 45.70 10.34 -21.16
N ASN A 265 45.78 10.83 -19.93
CA ASN A 265 45.70 10.01 -18.74
C ASN A 265 44.27 10.06 -18.17
N ALA A 266 43.40 9.25 -18.72
CA ALA A 266 41.98 9.20 -18.33
C ALA A 266 41.73 8.81 -16.85
N ARG A 267 42.76 8.31 -16.14
CA ARG A 267 42.65 7.94 -14.71
C ARG A 267 42.90 9.12 -13.78
N GLU A 268 43.71 10.08 -14.21
CA GLU A 268 44.00 11.31 -13.44
C GLU A 268 42.91 12.38 -13.62
N ASP A 269 42.33 12.47 -14.82
CA ASP A 269 41.28 13.43 -15.15
C ASP A 269 39.90 13.09 -14.52
N SER A 270 39.72 11.90 -13.94
CA SER A 270 38.46 11.48 -13.30
C SER A 270 38.30 11.99 -11.87
N THR A 271 39.22 12.78 -11.34
CA THR A 271 39.24 13.26 -9.93
C THR A 271 38.86 14.75 -9.81
N SER A 272 38.39 15.39 -10.87
CA SER A 272 37.97 16.82 -10.89
C SER A 272 36.46 16.97 -10.94
#